data_5e178931a5c4fe8fee6abf5d2d20d479
#
_entry.id   5e178931a5c4fe8fee6abf5d2d20d479
#
_cell.length_a   1.000
_cell.length_b   1.000
_cell.length_c   1.000
_cell.angle_alpha   90.00
_cell.angle_beta   90.00
_cell.angle_gamma   90.00
#
_symmetry.space_group_name_H-M   'P 1'
#
loop_
_entity.id
_entity.type
_entity.pdbx_description
1 polymer ?
#
loop_
_entity_poly.entity_id
_entity_poly.type
_entity_poly.pdbx_seq_one_letter_code
_entity_poly.pdbx_strand_id
1 'polypeptide(L)'
;SWALTKLDAESETGDRLNDAIYKRNRNMEERFNCEINVTGKETITASDIQSEIMAGDSNYDVWFMYDNWTLGAVEYLLPWEELPYINLDREWWNPSATEVFNLEGKTYAAAGNYSLSVLSRASGFAFNKDIYNKMNRSENIYDLAREGKWTIDVMYDTAKNAYIDLDGDSSMNENDQYGISGSWKETFWRFLSGSDVRFISKDSN
;
A
#
# COMPACT_ATOMS: atom_id res chain seq x y z
N SER A 1 -2.45 16.37 4.57
CA SER A 1 -2.55 14.90 4.51
C SER A 1 -1.15 14.31 4.38
N TRP A 2 -0.84 13.22 5.06
CA TRP A 2 0.47 12.53 5.01
C TRP A 2 0.85 12.09 3.57
N ALA A 3 -0.11 11.88 2.70
CA ALA A 3 0.12 11.52 1.30
C ALA A 3 0.69 12.70 0.49
N LEU A 4 0.25 13.91 0.75
CA LEU A 4 0.73 15.11 0.08
C LEU A 4 2.19 15.40 0.40
N THR A 5 2.60 15.22 1.65
CA THR A 5 3.99 15.46 2.08
C THR A 5 5.01 14.54 1.40
N LYS A 6 4.54 13.49 0.71
CA LYS A 6 5.39 12.57 -0.05
C LYS A 6 5.41 12.83 -1.55
N LEU A 7 4.55 13.69 -2.05
CA LEU A 7 4.52 14.11 -3.45
C LEU A 7 5.23 15.43 -3.65
N ASP A 8 5.18 16.31 -2.66
CA ASP A 8 5.81 17.62 -2.72
C ASP A 8 6.46 18.02 -1.40
N ALA A 9 7.41 18.96 -1.49
CA ALA A 9 8.07 19.64 -0.39
C ALA A 9 8.36 21.08 -0.80
N GLU A 10 7.93 22.04 0.01
CA GLU A 10 8.04 23.48 -0.31
C GLU A 10 9.49 23.99 -0.25
N SER A 11 10.31 23.41 0.63
CA SER A 11 11.70 23.81 0.83
C SER A 11 12.52 22.71 1.45
N GLU A 12 13.85 22.86 1.42
CA GLU A 12 14.76 22.02 2.21
C GLU A 12 14.65 22.37 3.70
N THR A 13 14.58 21.34 4.54
CA THR A 13 14.41 21.48 6.00
C THR A 13 15.53 20.81 6.80
N GLY A 14 16.44 20.08 6.14
CA GLY A 14 17.42 19.20 6.76
C GLY A 14 16.89 17.79 7.02
N ASP A 15 15.60 17.52 6.85
CA ASP A 15 15.06 16.16 6.84
C ASP A 15 15.39 15.47 5.52
N ARG A 16 15.99 14.29 5.61
CA ARG A 16 16.48 13.56 4.44
C ARG A 16 15.42 13.24 3.40
N LEU A 17 14.21 12.88 3.86
CA LEU A 17 13.11 12.53 2.96
C LEU A 17 12.52 13.78 2.32
N ASN A 18 12.25 14.81 3.10
CA ASN A 18 11.75 16.09 2.63
C ASN A 18 12.69 16.68 1.56
N ASP A 19 13.97 16.73 1.85
CA ASP A 19 14.96 17.32 0.95
C ASP A 19 15.14 16.52 -0.34
N ALA A 20 15.01 15.19 -0.26
CA ALA A 20 15.04 14.34 -1.44
C ALA A 20 13.81 14.57 -2.35
N ILE A 21 12.63 14.75 -1.77
CA ILE A 21 11.39 15.09 -2.51
C ILE A 21 11.53 16.44 -3.16
N TYR A 22 11.97 17.46 -2.42
CA TYR A 22 12.20 18.80 -2.93
C TYR A 22 13.16 18.78 -4.13
N LYS A 23 14.33 18.17 -3.98
CA LYS A 23 15.33 18.06 -5.06
C LYS A 23 14.82 17.30 -6.27
N ARG A 24 14.07 16.21 -6.05
CA ARG A 24 13.45 15.46 -7.14
C ARG A 24 12.54 16.37 -7.97
N ASN A 25 11.62 17.08 -7.31
CA ASN A 25 10.67 17.95 -8.00
C ASN A 25 11.38 19.09 -8.73
N ARG A 26 12.30 19.81 -8.09
CA ARG A 26 13.08 20.89 -8.73
C ARG A 26 13.85 20.40 -9.96
N ASN A 27 14.50 19.24 -9.88
CA ASN A 27 15.21 18.65 -11.02
C ASN A 27 14.25 18.30 -12.18
N MET A 28 13.05 17.84 -11.89
CA MET A 28 12.06 17.54 -12.91
C MET A 28 11.53 18.81 -13.57
N GLU A 29 11.22 19.84 -12.79
CA GLU A 29 10.78 21.14 -13.30
C GLU A 29 11.82 21.79 -14.20
N GLU A 30 13.07 21.81 -13.78
CA GLU A 30 14.19 22.33 -14.57
C GLU A 30 14.38 21.53 -15.87
N ARG A 31 14.34 20.19 -15.78
CA ARG A 31 14.58 19.32 -16.93
C ARG A 31 13.49 19.43 -17.99
N PHE A 32 12.24 19.54 -17.58
CA PHE A 32 11.09 19.51 -18.49
C PHE A 32 10.45 20.89 -18.71
N ASN A 33 11.00 21.93 -18.06
CA ASN A 33 10.47 23.29 -18.11
C ASN A 33 8.97 23.31 -17.78
N CYS A 34 8.60 22.67 -16.68
CA CYS A 34 7.24 22.62 -16.15
C CYS A 34 7.23 23.05 -14.69
N GLU A 35 6.06 23.22 -14.12
CA GLU A 35 5.85 23.49 -12.71
C GLU A 35 5.05 22.34 -12.10
N ILE A 36 5.48 21.86 -10.94
CA ILE A 36 4.81 20.77 -10.21
C ILE A 36 4.05 21.41 -9.04
N ASN A 37 2.75 21.55 -9.20
CA ASN A 37 1.85 22.05 -8.18
C ASN A 37 1.04 20.88 -7.59
N VAL A 38 1.20 20.62 -6.30
CA VAL A 38 0.47 19.55 -5.62
C VAL A 38 -0.56 20.17 -4.68
N THR A 39 -1.82 19.89 -4.97
CA THR A 39 -2.93 20.24 -4.09
C THR A 39 -3.66 18.97 -3.66
N GLY A 40 -4.47 19.06 -2.63
CA GLY A 40 -5.26 17.89 -2.28
C GLY A 40 -6.08 18.05 -1.03
N LYS A 41 -6.95 17.11 -0.84
CA LYS A 41 -7.78 16.91 0.34
C LYS A 41 -7.50 15.55 0.95
N GLU A 42 -8.08 15.30 2.10
CA GLU A 42 -7.87 14.07 2.85
C GLU A 42 -8.25 12.82 2.06
N THR A 43 -9.33 12.90 1.30
CA THR A 43 -9.80 11.82 0.42
C THR A 43 -10.28 12.40 -0.89
N ILE A 44 -9.76 11.88 -2.00
CA ILE A 44 -10.24 12.16 -3.35
C ILE A 44 -11.11 10.99 -3.79
N THR A 45 -12.31 11.29 -4.26
CA THR A 45 -13.31 10.30 -4.70
C THR A 45 -13.62 10.48 -6.19
N ALA A 46 -14.31 9.51 -6.79
CA ALA A 46 -14.78 9.62 -8.18
C ALA A 46 -15.66 10.85 -8.42
N SER A 47 -16.49 11.24 -7.44
CA SER A 47 -17.34 12.43 -7.57
C SER A 47 -16.57 13.75 -7.60
N ASP A 48 -15.35 13.79 -7.07
CA ASP A 48 -14.50 14.98 -7.18
C ASP A 48 -14.01 15.16 -8.60
N ILE A 49 -13.53 14.08 -9.22
CA ILE A 49 -13.10 14.07 -10.62
C ILE A 49 -14.27 14.43 -11.53
N GLN A 50 -15.42 13.78 -11.32
CA GLN A 50 -16.62 14.07 -12.08
C GLN A 50 -17.01 15.54 -12.00
N SER A 51 -17.01 16.13 -10.82
CA SER A 51 -17.39 17.52 -10.62
C SER A 51 -16.46 18.48 -11.33
N GLU A 52 -15.15 18.23 -11.29
CA GLU A 52 -14.13 19.01 -11.98
C GLU A 52 -14.33 18.98 -13.51
N ILE A 53 -14.50 17.79 -14.08
CA ILE A 53 -14.71 17.62 -15.51
C ILE A 53 -16.05 18.21 -15.98
N MET A 54 -17.12 18.04 -15.20
CA MET A 54 -18.45 18.61 -15.52
C MET A 54 -18.47 20.14 -15.43
N ALA A 55 -17.63 20.74 -14.59
CA ALA A 55 -17.44 22.18 -14.55
C ALA A 55 -16.70 22.74 -15.76
N GLY A 56 -16.07 21.87 -16.56
CA GLY A 56 -15.23 22.27 -17.70
C GLY A 56 -13.86 22.77 -17.26
N ASP A 57 -13.49 22.48 -16.01
CA ASP A 57 -12.21 22.85 -15.45
C ASP A 57 -11.11 21.87 -15.85
N SER A 58 -9.90 22.34 -15.98
CA SER A 58 -8.69 21.55 -16.26
C SER A 58 -7.57 21.92 -15.29
N ASN A 59 -7.93 21.96 -14.00
CA ASN A 59 -7.00 22.40 -12.97
C ASN A 59 -5.99 21.31 -12.59
N TYR A 60 -6.28 20.04 -12.95
CA TYR A 60 -5.45 18.90 -12.56
C TYR A 60 -5.12 18.01 -13.75
N ASP A 61 -3.83 17.77 -13.96
CA ASP A 61 -3.34 16.86 -15.00
C ASP A 61 -3.31 15.40 -14.54
N VAL A 62 -3.07 15.17 -13.25
CA VAL A 62 -2.90 13.83 -12.67
C VAL A 62 -3.58 13.74 -11.31
N TRP A 63 -4.29 12.63 -11.10
CA TRP A 63 -4.95 12.33 -9.85
C TRP A 63 -4.24 11.20 -9.09
N PHE A 64 -3.90 11.45 -7.82
CA PHE A 64 -3.38 10.42 -6.92
C PHE A 64 -4.48 9.98 -5.96
N MET A 65 -4.97 8.77 -6.15
CA MET A 65 -6.15 8.24 -5.45
C MET A 65 -5.84 6.93 -4.74
N TYR A 66 -6.72 6.55 -3.85
CA TYR A 66 -6.77 5.16 -3.38
C TYR A 66 -7.41 4.27 -4.45
N ASP A 67 -6.94 3.03 -4.52
CA ASP A 67 -7.39 2.01 -5.46
C ASP A 67 -8.91 1.80 -5.46
N ASN A 68 -9.52 1.73 -4.30
CA ASN A 68 -10.96 1.53 -4.15
C ASN A 68 -11.84 2.66 -4.74
N TRP A 69 -11.29 3.86 -4.92
CA TRP A 69 -12.00 4.98 -5.55
C TRP A 69 -11.74 5.12 -7.05
N THR A 70 -10.62 4.56 -7.51
CA THR A 70 -10.18 4.70 -8.91
C THR A 70 -11.15 4.03 -9.88
N LEU A 71 -11.65 2.83 -9.56
CA LEU A 71 -12.59 2.12 -10.42
C LEU A 71 -13.91 2.88 -10.64
N GLY A 72 -14.35 3.65 -9.64
CA GLY A 72 -15.53 4.51 -9.78
C GLY A 72 -15.32 5.76 -10.65
N ALA A 73 -14.07 6.09 -10.98
CA ALA A 73 -13.70 7.27 -11.77
C ALA A 73 -13.32 6.93 -13.21
N VAL A 74 -13.29 5.67 -13.61
CA VAL A 74 -12.74 5.18 -14.89
C VAL A 74 -13.33 5.91 -16.10
N GLU A 75 -14.61 6.21 -16.11
CA GLU A 75 -15.29 6.90 -17.22
C GLU A 75 -14.80 8.36 -17.42
N TYR A 76 -14.10 8.92 -16.45
CA TYR A 76 -13.55 10.28 -16.47
C TYR A 76 -12.04 10.32 -16.70
N LEU A 77 -11.39 9.16 -16.80
CA LEU A 77 -9.95 9.03 -16.92
C LEU A 77 -9.55 8.67 -18.35
N LEU A 78 -8.42 9.19 -18.80
CA LEU A 78 -7.81 8.76 -20.04
C LEU A 78 -7.07 7.43 -19.84
N PRO A 79 -7.17 6.48 -20.78
CA PRO A 79 -6.34 5.29 -20.80
C PRO A 79 -4.85 5.67 -20.92
N TRP A 80 -4.00 4.99 -20.17
CA TRP A 80 -2.56 5.26 -20.18
C TRP A 80 -1.90 4.94 -21.51
N GLU A 81 -2.49 4.04 -22.31
CA GLU A 81 -2.05 3.71 -23.66
C GLU A 81 -2.25 4.89 -24.65
N GLU A 82 -3.12 5.82 -24.35
CA GLU A 82 -3.35 7.03 -25.15
C GLU A 82 -2.38 8.19 -24.77
N LEU A 83 -1.59 8.02 -23.70
CA LEU A 83 -0.63 9.02 -23.26
C LEU A 83 0.72 8.82 -23.96
N PRO A 84 1.29 9.87 -24.58
CA PRO A 84 2.62 9.77 -25.17
C PRO A 84 3.69 9.51 -24.11
N TYR A 85 4.73 8.78 -24.47
CA TYR A 85 5.92 8.54 -23.66
C TYR A 85 5.69 7.69 -22.40
N ILE A 86 4.52 7.13 -22.18
CA ILE A 86 4.25 6.16 -21.11
C ILE A 86 4.55 4.75 -21.62
N ASN A 87 5.34 4.01 -20.85
CA ASN A 87 5.59 2.59 -21.09
C ASN A 87 5.39 1.85 -19.75
N LEU A 88 4.28 1.12 -19.66
CA LEU A 88 3.89 0.39 -18.45
C LEU A 88 4.71 -0.89 -18.23
N ASP A 89 5.53 -1.34 -19.19
CA ASP A 89 6.43 -2.47 -19.04
C ASP A 89 7.73 -2.14 -18.28
N ARG A 90 7.92 -0.87 -17.92
CA ARG A 90 9.11 -0.45 -17.19
C ARG A 90 9.08 -0.96 -15.75
N GLU A 91 10.26 -1.34 -15.24
CA GLU A 91 10.46 -1.96 -13.92
C GLU A 91 9.98 -1.14 -12.70
N TRP A 92 9.81 0.16 -12.87
CA TRP A 92 9.27 1.02 -11.80
C TRP A 92 7.75 0.97 -11.64
N TRP A 93 7.03 0.36 -12.59
CA TRP A 93 5.61 0.09 -12.45
C TRP A 93 5.37 -1.24 -11.74
N ASN A 94 4.28 -1.32 -10.99
CA ASN A 94 3.83 -2.58 -10.38
C ASN A 94 2.85 -3.28 -11.32
N PRO A 95 3.27 -4.34 -12.03
CA PRO A 95 2.42 -4.97 -13.03
C PRO A 95 1.14 -5.57 -12.44
N SER A 96 1.19 -6.16 -11.25
CA SER A 96 0.00 -6.73 -10.60
C SER A 96 -1.03 -5.69 -10.22
N ALA A 97 -0.61 -4.49 -9.78
CA ALA A 97 -1.52 -3.40 -9.50
C ALA A 97 -2.08 -2.79 -10.80
N THR A 98 -1.25 -2.69 -11.84
CA THR A 98 -1.65 -2.16 -13.15
C THR A 98 -2.70 -3.07 -13.80
N GLU A 99 -2.54 -4.40 -13.71
CA GLU A 99 -3.50 -5.38 -14.22
C GLU A 99 -4.91 -5.21 -13.63
N VAL A 100 -5.02 -4.85 -12.36
CA VAL A 100 -6.33 -4.61 -11.71
C VAL A 100 -7.11 -3.50 -12.40
N PHE A 101 -6.42 -2.46 -12.86
CA PHE A 101 -7.01 -1.30 -13.52
C PHE A 101 -7.07 -1.40 -15.04
N ASN A 102 -6.74 -2.54 -15.60
CA ASN A 102 -6.95 -2.82 -17.02
C ASN A 102 -8.38 -3.31 -17.22
N LEU A 103 -9.17 -2.54 -17.94
CA LEU A 103 -10.56 -2.86 -18.30
C LEU A 103 -10.67 -2.90 -19.81
N GLU A 104 -11.08 -4.04 -20.36
CA GLU A 104 -11.23 -4.23 -21.81
C GLU A 104 -9.97 -3.87 -22.64
N GLY A 105 -8.80 -4.18 -22.08
CA GLY A 105 -7.52 -3.92 -22.73
C GLY A 105 -6.98 -2.49 -22.57
N LYS A 106 -7.64 -1.64 -21.81
CA LYS A 106 -7.23 -0.27 -21.50
C LYS A 106 -6.91 -0.11 -20.02
N THR A 107 -5.79 0.52 -19.71
CA THR A 107 -5.30 0.73 -18.35
C THR A 107 -5.60 2.17 -17.89
N TYR A 108 -6.37 2.33 -16.84
CA TYR A 108 -6.83 3.65 -16.37
C TYR A 108 -6.08 4.16 -15.16
N ALA A 109 -5.36 3.30 -14.46
CA ALA A 109 -4.47 3.70 -13.38
C ALA A 109 -3.26 2.78 -13.30
N ALA A 110 -2.19 3.27 -12.71
CA ALA A 110 -0.99 2.50 -12.48
C ALA A 110 -0.41 2.81 -11.10
N ALA A 111 0.19 1.83 -10.46
CA ALA A 111 0.96 2.00 -9.24
C ALA A 111 2.44 1.70 -9.50
N GLY A 112 3.30 2.33 -8.75
CA GLY A 112 4.73 2.14 -8.96
C GLY A 112 5.60 2.95 -8.01
N ASN A 113 6.89 2.97 -8.30
CA ASN A 113 7.92 3.59 -7.47
C ASN A 113 7.89 5.13 -7.45
N TYR A 114 7.03 5.76 -8.22
CA TYR A 114 6.83 7.20 -8.19
C TYR A 114 6.28 7.69 -6.83
N SER A 115 5.61 6.82 -6.10
CA SER A 115 5.02 7.13 -4.79
C SER A 115 5.69 6.34 -3.67
N LEU A 116 6.05 7.03 -2.60
CA LEU A 116 6.56 6.41 -1.36
C LEU A 116 5.44 5.71 -0.56
N SER A 117 4.19 5.84 -0.95
CA SER A 117 3.06 5.21 -0.25
C SER A 117 3.16 3.69 -0.22
N VAL A 118 3.71 3.07 -1.26
CA VAL A 118 3.96 1.62 -1.31
C VAL A 118 4.87 1.18 -0.16
N LEU A 119 6.00 1.88 0.02
CA LEU A 119 6.95 1.58 1.10
C LEU A 119 6.38 1.90 2.49
N SER A 120 5.67 3.01 2.64
CA SER A 120 5.10 3.42 3.92
C SER A 120 3.94 2.55 4.39
N ARG A 121 3.34 1.80 3.48
CA ARG A 121 2.26 0.83 3.76
C ARG A 121 2.73 -0.62 3.75
N ALA A 122 4.03 -0.85 3.66
CA ALA A 122 4.58 -2.19 3.80
C ALA A 122 4.13 -2.78 5.14
N SER A 123 3.63 -3.99 5.09
CA SER A 123 3.10 -4.70 6.25
C SER A 123 4.01 -5.87 6.61
N GLY A 124 4.09 -6.18 7.88
CA GLY A 124 4.89 -7.29 8.35
C GLY A 124 4.41 -7.78 9.72
N PHE A 125 4.95 -8.91 10.12
CA PHE A 125 4.77 -9.42 11.46
C PHE A 125 5.88 -8.90 12.36
N ALA A 126 5.53 -8.23 13.44
CA ALA A 126 6.42 -7.97 14.56
C ALA A 126 6.20 -9.06 15.62
N PHE A 127 7.25 -9.54 16.24
CA PHE A 127 7.14 -10.52 17.30
C PHE A 127 8.01 -10.14 18.52
N ASN A 128 7.54 -10.54 19.69
CA ASN A 128 8.29 -10.38 20.92
C ASN A 128 9.34 -11.49 21.02
N LYS A 129 10.62 -11.10 20.94
CA LYS A 129 11.75 -12.05 20.97
C LYS A 129 11.87 -12.78 22.30
N ASP A 130 11.55 -12.14 23.41
CA ASP A 130 11.67 -12.74 24.74
C ASP A 130 10.60 -13.83 24.92
N ILE A 131 9.37 -13.57 24.46
CA ILE A 131 8.31 -14.59 24.45
C ILE A 131 8.71 -15.76 23.55
N TYR A 132 9.16 -15.47 22.32
CA TYR A 132 9.57 -16.52 21.39
C TYR A 132 10.71 -17.38 21.95
N ASN A 133 11.72 -16.78 22.55
CA ASN A 133 12.84 -17.50 23.16
C ASN A 133 12.41 -18.38 24.34
N LYS A 134 11.43 -17.93 25.14
CA LYS A 134 10.88 -18.72 26.25
C LYS A 134 10.12 -19.98 25.81
N MET A 135 9.66 -20.03 24.56
CA MET A 135 9.00 -21.22 24.01
C MET A 135 9.96 -22.37 23.75
N ASN A 136 11.28 -22.18 23.88
CA ASN A 136 12.32 -23.18 23.62
C ASN A 136 12.18 -23.85 22.25
N ARG A 137 11.74 -23.13 21.23
CA ARG A 137 11.68 -23.64 19.85
C ARG A 137 13.09 -23.80 19.30
N SER A 138 13.31 -24.87 18.54
CA SER A 138 14.60 -25.14 17.89
C SER A 138 14.81 -24.27 16.64
N GLU A 139 13.72 -23.85 16.01
CA GLU A 139 13.76 -23.08 14.77
C GLU A 139 13.92 -21.58 15.03
N ASN A 140 14.70 -20.93 14.17
CA ASN A 140 14.79 -19.48 14.15
C ASN A 140 13.70 -18.94 13.21
N ILE A 141 12.87 -18.01 13.70
CA ILE A 141 11.76 -17.44 12.93
C ILE A 141 12.22 -16.72 11.65
N TYR A 142 13.42 -16.10 11.68
CA TYR A 142 13.97 -15.46 10.49
C TYR A 142 14.41 -16.46 9.43
N ASP A 143 14.92 -17.61 9.85
CA ASP A 143 15.33 -18.67 8.93
C ASP A 143 14.11 -19.36 8.34
N LEU A 144 13.07 -19.62 9.14
CA LEU A 144 11.78 -20.09 8.65
C LEU A 144 11.22 -19.17 7.55
N ALA A 145 11.31 -17.85 7.75
CA ALA A 145 10.84 -16.89 6.76
C ALA A 145 11.70 -16.89 5.47
N ARG A 146 13.05 -16.93 5.61
CA ARG A 146 13.97 -16.97 4.46
C ARG A 146 13.84 -18.23 3.63
N GLU A 147 13.54 -19.36 4.28
CA GLU A 147 13.40 -20.67 3.65
C GLU A 147 11.97 -20.90 3.11
N GLY A 148 11.07 -19.93 3.22
CA GLY A 148 9.68 -20.09 2.80
C GLY A 148 8.86 -21.05 3.68
N LYS A 149 9.36 -21.38 4.88
CA LYS A 149 8.73 -22.28 5.83
C LYS A 149 7.85 -21.57 6.86
N TRP A 150 7.82 -20.24 6.86
CA TRP A 150 6.90 -19.46 7.69
C TRP A 150 5.50 -19.47 7.08
N THR A 151 4.77 -20.54 7.34
CA THR A 151 3.40 -20.77 6.85
C THR A 151 2.36 -20.33 7.88
N ILE A 152 1.09 -20.29 7.48
CA ILE A 152 -0.04 -20.01 8.38
C ILE A 152 -0.09 -21.06 9.50
N ASP A 153 0.17 -22.33 9.21
CA ASP A 153 0.18 -23.39 10.21
C ASP A 153 1.28 -23.19 11.26
N VAL A 154 2.50 -22.85 10.82
CA VAL A 154 3.62 -22.56 11.72
C VAL A 154 3.34 -21.33 12.57
N MET A 155 2.74 -20.32 11.99
CA MET A 155 2.34 -19.10 12.70
C MET A 155 1.24 -19.42 13.73
N TYR A 156 0.23 -20.19 13.36
CA TYR A 156 -0.85 -20.63 14.26
C TYR A 156 -0.29 -21.43 15.43
N ASP A 157 0.57 -22.41 15.16
CA ASP A 157 1.22 -23.19 16.20
C ASP A 157 2.07 -22.33 17.13
N THR A 158 2.81 -21.38 16.59
CA THR A 158 3.60 -20.42 17.37
C THR A 158 2.69 -19.55 18.25
N ALA A 159 1.62 -19.02 17.70
CA ALA A 159 0.66 -18.17 18.43
C ALA A 159 -0.04 -18.96 19.55
N LYS A 160 -0.48 -20.19 19.24
CA LYS A 160 -1.13 -21.06 20.23
C LYS A 160 -0.23 -21.38 21.43
N ASN A 161 1.05 -21.62 21.19
CA ASN A 161 2.01 -21.89 22.25
C ASN A 161 2.44 -20.66 23.05
N ALA A 162 2.16 -19.46 22.53
CA ALA A 162 2.39 -18.21 23.23
C ALA A 162 1.21 -17.75 24.10
N TYR A 163 0.04 -18.35 23.94
CA TYR A 163 -1.18 -18.01 24.68
C TYR A 163 -1.14 -18.53 26.10
N ILE A 164 -1.20 -17.65 27.08
CA ILE A 164 -1.08 -18.00 28.52
C ILE A 164 -2.04 -17.14 29.33
N ASP A 165 -2.87 -17.78 30.16
CA ASP A 165 -3.60 -17.18 31.25
C ASP A 165 -2.58 -16.87 32.37
N LEU A 166 -2.27 -15.59 32.58
CA LEU A 166 -1.22 -15.16 33.49
C LEU A 166 -1.72 -14.98 34.93
N ASP A 167 -3.00 -14.65 35.14
CA ASP A 167 -3.59 -14.45 36.45
C ASP A 167 -4.33 -15.70 36.98
N GLY A 168 -4.54 -16.70 36.12
CA GLY A 168 -5.09 -18.01 36.49
C GLY A 168 -6.60 -18.00 36.75
N ASP A 169 -7.30 -16.99 36.24
CA ASP A 169 -8.75 -16.85 36.43
C ASP A 169 -9.59 -17.63 35.43
N SER A 170 -8.94 -18.32 34.46
CA SER A 170 -9.51 -19.08 33.37
C SER A 170 -10.31 -18.23 32.36
N SER A 171 -10.14 -16.93 32.36
CA SER A 171 -10.82 -15.98 31.47
C SER A 171 -9.79 -15.08 30.81
N MET A 172 -9.60 -15.23 29.50
CA MET A 172 -8.65 -14.40 28.76
C MET A 172 -9.09 -12.96 28.67
N ASN A 173 -8.26 -12.06 29.17
CA ASN A 173 -8.52 -10.63 29.22
C ASN A 173 -7.21 -9.83 29.02
N GLU A 174 -7.23 -8.52 29.27
CA GLU A 174 -6.10 -7.62 29.04
C GLU A 174 -4.88 -7.87 29.94
N ASN A 175 -5.02 -8.70 31.00
CA ASN A 175 -3.93 -9.07 31.91
C ASN A 175 -3.18 -10.31 31.42
N ASP A 176 -3.57 -10.92 30.31
CA ASP A 176 -3.05 -12.20 29.84
C ASP A 176 -2.13 -12.05 28.62
N GLN A 177 -1.42 -13.13 28.34
CA GLN A 177 -0.54 -13.19 27.17
C GLN A 177 -1.26 -13.78 25.97
N TYR A 178 -1.44 -12.96 24.94
CA TYR A 178 -2.00 -13.40 23.66
C TYR A 178 -0.91 -13.84 22.69
N GLY A 179 -1.20 -14.88 21.93
CA GLY A 179 -0.29 -15.38 20.91
C GLY A 179 -0.20 -14.52 19.66
N ILE A 180 -1.28 -13.81 19.33
CA ILE A 180 -1.33 -12.86 18.22
C ILE A 180 -2.24 -11.69 18.58
N SER A 181 -1.84 -10.51 18.15
CA SER A 181 -2.64 -9.29 18.27
C SER A 181 -2.56 -8.49 16.99
N GLY A 182 -3.62 -7.79 16.64
CA GLY A 182 -3.67 -6.93 15.47
C GLY A 182 -5.07 -6.35 15.24
N SER A 183 -5.15 -5.36 14.34
CA SER A 183 -6.44 -4.87 13.88
C SER A 183 -7.15 -5.99 13.11
N TRP A 184 -8.37 -6.35 13.51
CA TRP A 184 -9.10 -7.45 12.89
C TRP A 184 -9.27 -7.28 11.38
N LYS A 185 -9.55 -6.06 10.93
CA LYS A 185 -9.78 -5.73 9.52
C LYS A 185 -8.49 -5.87 8.69
N GLU A 186 -7.42 -5.21 9.11
CA GLU A 186 -6.14 -5.27 8.42
C GLU A 186 -5.53 -6.65 8.46
N THR A 187 -5.66 -7.35 9.58
CA THR A 187 -5.18 -8.73 9.72
C THR A 187 -5.89 -9.66 8.77
N PHE A 188 -7.22 -9.58 8.67
CA PHE A 188 -8.01 -10.37 7.72
C PHE A 188 -7.54 -10.15 6.28
N TRP A 189 -7.41 -8.90 5.83
CA TRP A 189 -6.99 -8.60 4.45
C TRP A 189 -5.58 -9.09 4.15
N ARG A 190 -4.67 -9.04 5.13
CA ARG A 190 -3.30 -9.54 4.96
C ARG A 190 -3.24 -11.05 4.83
N PHE A 191 -4.02 -11.77 5.63
CA PHE A 191 -4.13 -13.23 5.48
C PHE A 191 -4.75 -13.63 4.16
N LEU A 192 -5.81 -12.95 3.75
CA LEU A 192 -6.46 -13.20 2.46
C LEU A 192 -5.48 -13.01 1.31
N SER A 193 -4.75 -11.90 1.29
CA SER A 193 -3.73 -11.61 0.27
C SER A 193 -2.58 -12.62 0.28
N GLY A 194 -2.15 -13.05 1.48
CA GLY A 194 -1.08 -14.05 1.63
C GLY A 194 -1.48 -15.49 1.26
N SER A 195 -2.79 -15.76 1.18
CA SER A 195 -3.33 -17.08 0.82
C SER A 195 -3.58 -17.24 -0.68
N ASP A 196 -3.23 -16.25 -1.49
CA ASP A 196 -3.55 -16.17 -2.94
C ASP A 196 -5.05 -16.33 -3.25
N VAL A 197 -5.91 -16.02 -2.29
CA VAL A 197 -7.35 -16.04 -2.46
C VAL A 197 -7.79 -14.74 -3.12
N ARG A 198 -8.35 -14.83 -4.31
CA ARG A 198 -8.93 -13.68 -5.02
C ARG A 198 -10.37 -13.51 -4.58
N PHE A 199 -10.69 -12.34 -4.03
CA PHE A 199 -12.04 -11.99 -3.58
C PHE A 199 -12.94 -11.60 -4.77
N ILE A 200 -12.34 -11.01 -5.80
CA ILE A 200 -12.97 -10.65 -7.05
C ILE A 200 -12.05 -11.11 -8.18
N SER A 201 -12.60 -11.76 -9.17
CA SER A 201 -11.92 -12.09 -10.42
C SER A 201 -12.65 -11.43 -11.58
N LYS A 202 -11.90 -11.08 -12.62
CA LYS A 202 -12.50 -10.66 -13.89
C LYS A 202 -13.04 -11.88 -14.62
N ASP A 203 -14.20 -11.74 -15.24
CA ASP A 203 -14.68 -12.73 -16.18
C ASP A 203 -13.76 -12.78 -17.40
N SER A 204 -13.69 -13.97 -17.97
CA SER A 204 -12.87 -14.22 -19.19
C SER A 204 -13.55 -13.80 -20.48
N ASN A 205 -14.63 -13.02 -20.40
CA ASN A 205 -15.40 -12.55 -21.56
C ASN A 205 -15.00 -11.15 -21.94
#